data_bd5e6fac5e76c9f53ccd85d20f9e2b9c
#
_entry.id   bd5e6fac5e76c9f53ccd85d20f9e2b9c
#
_cell.length_a   1.000
_cell.length_b   1.000
_cell.length_c   1.000
_cell.angle_alpha   90.00
_cell.angle_beta   90.00
_cell.angle_gamma   90.00
#
_symmetry.space_group_name_H-M   'P 1'
#
loop_
_entity.id
_entity.type
_entity.pdbx_description
1 polymer ?
#
loop_
_entity_poly.entity_id
_entity_poly.type
_entity_poly.pdbx_seq_one_letter_code
_entity_poly.pdbx_strand_id
1 'polypeptide(L)'
;MNPEEKFQEELKNLESRLQAALQGFKPLDGCVTSESVASCEHHGNYRQWVRRFDAIERTTRTNCPQCLQGEIARLKQREAERKARVQVGLIADLKYHSGVPKRFEQASFENYEQTEANAKAKRFCQAYANKWQERKAKGGGLILCGKPGTGKNHLACAIINHVIEQYQDEALLTTALRIARKVKSSWNKNAEESEEQVMRTYIAPNLLVIDEIGVQFGSEAEKIILFEIINERYEAMKPTILISNLSQQELGAYVGERIVDRMREGGGAMIAFDWESYRR
;
A
#
# COMPACT_ATOMS: atom_id res chain seq x y z
N MET A 1 -2.09 -26.26 1.70
CA MET A 1 -2.11 -25.49 2.95
C MET A 1 -1.31 -24.22 2.75
N ASN A 2 -1.93 -23.08 3.00
CA ASN A 2 -1.34 -21.76 2.90
C ASN A 2 -0.17 -21.62 3.91
N PRO A 3 0.93 -20.89 3.61
CA PRO A 3 2.05 -20.68 4.54
C PRO A 3 1.63 -20.15 5.92
N GLU A 4 0.60 -19.32 6.00
CA GLU A 4 0.07 -18.80 7.25
C GLU A 4 -0.68 -19.86 8.06
N GLU A 5 -1.47 -20.71 7.43
CA GLU A 5 -2.13 -21.86 8.06
C GLU A 5 -1.11 -22.83 8.65
N LYS A 6 -0.04 -23.11 7.90
CA LYS A 6 1.06 -23.97 8.37
C LYS A 6 1.75 -23.39 9.61
N PHE A 7 2.02 -22.08 9.61
CA PHE A 7 2.60 -21.39 10.76
C PHE A 7 1.69 -21.48 11.99
N GLN A 8 0.38 -21.23 11.83
CA GLN A 8 -0.58 -21.27 12.93
C GLN A 8 -0.70 -22.67 13.51
N GLU A 9 -0.71 -23.72 12.69
CA GLU A 9 -0.75 -25.11 13.12
C GLU A 9 0.52 -25.50 13.90
N GLU A 10 1.69 -25.15 13.40
CA GLU A 10 2.98 -25.43 14.06
C GLU A 10 3.09 -24.67 15.39
N LEU A 11 2.68 -23.41 15.43
CA LEU A 11 2.66 -22.61 16.65
C LEU A 11 1.72 -23.19 17.70
N LYS A 12 0.50 -23.56 17.32
CA LYS A 12 -0.48 -24.18 18.22
C LYS A 12 0.03 -25.51 18.78
N ASN A 13 0.71 -26.30 17.97
CA ASN A 13 1.32 -27.57 18.42
C ASN A 13 2.42 -27.31 19.47
N LEU A 14 3.35 -26.38 19.21
CA LEU A 14 4.40 -26.02 20.14
C LEU A 14 3.86 -25.43 21.45
N GLU A 15 2.86 -24.54 21.36
CA GLU A 15 2.22 -23.95 22.56
C GLU A 15 1.51 -25.02 23.40
N SER A 16 0.82 -25.98 22.77
CA SER A 16 0.20 -27.12 23.47
C SER A 16 1.24 -27.99 24.17
N ARG A 17 2.37 -28.27 23.52
CA ARG A 17 3.49 -29.00 24.11
C ARG A 17 4.14 -28.25 25.28
N LEU A 18 4.30 -26.94 25.15
CA LEU A 18 4.80 -26.08 26.23
C LEU A 18 3.84 -26.08 27.42
N GLN A 19 2.55 -25.96 27.18
CA GLN A 19 1.54 -26.03 28.25
C GLN A 19 1.60 -27.37 28.98
N ALA A 20 1.70 -28.49 28.25
CA ALA A 20 1.88 -29.80 28.85
C ALA A 20 3.17 -29.91 29.65
N ALA A 21 4.26 -29.29 29.21
CA ALA A 21 5.53 -29.29 29.92
C ALA A 21 5.51 -28.47 31.23
N LEU A 22 4.72 -27.38 31.28
CA LEU A 22 4.61 -26.50 32.44
C LEU A 22 3.56 -27.00 33.45
N GLN A 23 2.42 -27.49 32.99
CA GLN A 23 1.23 -27.76 33.81
C GLN A 23 0.89 -29.26 33.92
N GLY A 24 1.57 -30.11 33.16
CA GLY A 24 1.24 -31.51 33.02
C GLY A 24 0.26 -31.77 31.88
N PHE A 25 0.06 -33.05 31.60
CA PHE A 25 -0.91 -33.47 30.60
C PHE A 25 -2.35 -33.31 31.10
N LYS A 26 -3.25 -32.91 30.24
CA LYS A 26 -4.67 -32.91 30.57
C LYS A 26 -5.13 -34.35 30.95
N PRO A 27 -6.02 -34.52 31.91
CA PRO A 27 -6.54 -35.83 32.25
C PRO A 27 -7.11 -36.57 31.03
N LEU A 28 -6.83 -37.85 30.95
CA LEU A 28 -7.35 -38.75 29.90
C LEU A 28 -7.55 -40.12 30.48
N ASP A 29 -8.71 -40.71 30.21
CA ASP A 29 -9.06 -42.04 30.69
C ASP A 29 -8.14 -43.11 30.10
N GLY A 30 -7.82 -44.15 30.88
CA GLY A 30 -6.97 -45.24 30.44
C GLY A 30 -5.47 -44.89 30.37
N CYS A 31 -5.05 -43.82 31.05
CA CYS A 31 -3.62 -43.50 31.16
C CYS A 31 -3.24 -43.00 32.56
N VAL A 32 -1.98 -43.30 32.96
CA VAL A 32 -1.38 -42.84 34.21
C VAL A 32 -0.40 -41.72 33.90
N THR A 33 -0.48 -40.61 34.63
CA THR A 33 0.47 -39.50 34.54
C THR A 33 1.31 -39.41 35.79
N SER A 34 2.63 -39.30 35.64
CA SER A 34 3.60 -39.14 36.72
C SER A 34 4.61 -38.05 36.41
N GLU A 35 5.29 -37.58 37.46
CA GLU A 35 6.37 -36.61 37.35
C GLU A 35 7.74 -37.33 37.45
N SER A 36 8.71 -36.82 36.72
CA SER A 36 10.12 -37.23 36.82
C SER A 36 11.02 -35.99 36.62
N VAL A 37 12.29 -36.14 36.95
CA VAL A 37 13.33 -35.15 36.64
C VAL A 37 14.07 -35.65 35.42
N ALA A 38 14.20 -34.79 34.39
CA ALA A 38 14.99 -35.05 33.21
C ALA A 38 16.07 -33.97 33.05
N SER A 39 17.15 -34.28 32.35
CA SER A 39 18.23 -33.34 32.05
C SER A 39 18.15 -32.87 30.60
N CYS A 40 18.35 -31.60 30.38
CA CYS A 40 18.51 -30.96 29.08
C CYS A 40 19.96 -30.46 28.92
N GLU A 41 20.57 -30.73 27.81
CA GLU A 41 21.98 -30.31 27.53
C GLU A 41 22.17 -28.79 27.61
N HIS A 42 21.13 -28.01 27.27
CA HIS A 42 21.21 -26.54 27.22
C HIS A 42 20.74 -25.86 28.50
N HIS A 43 19.82 -26.49 29.28
CA HIS A 43 19.12 -25.82 30.37
C HIS A 43 19.21 -26.55 31.70
N GLY A 44 19.97 -27.67 31.76
CA GLY A 44 20.12 -28.47 32.97
C GLY A 44 18.87 -29.28 33.32
N ASN A 45 18.70 -29.55 34.61
CA ASN A 45 17.58 -30.38 35.07
C ASN A 45 16.24 -29.63 34.99
N TYR A 46 15.22 -30.35 34.53
CA TYR A 46 13.86 -29.83 34.46
C TYR A 46 12.82 -30.86 34.89
N ARG A 47 11.66 -30.41 35.35
CA ARG A 47 10.50 -31.25 35.65
C ARG A 47 9.90 -31.79 34.37
N GLN A 48 9.85 -33.11 34.24
CA GLN A 48 9.28 -33.79 33.08
C GLN A 48 8.01 -34.52 33.49
N TRP A 49 6.95 -34.32 32.74
CA TRP A 49 5.71 -35.08 32.84
C TRP A 49 5.80 -36.30 31.93
N VAL A 50 5.39 -37.47 32.48
CA VAL A 50 5.37 -38.75 31.78
C VAL A 50 3.95 -39.28 31.78
N ARG A 51 3.41 -39.57 30.62
CA ARG A 51 2.11 -40.23 30.45
C ARG A 51 2.31 -41.62 29.87
N ARG A 52 1.77 -42.63 30.54
CA ARG A 52 1.77 -44.03 30.11
C ARG A 52 0.36 -44.46 29.75
N PHE A 53 0.21 -45.06 28.59
CA PHE A 53 -1.04 -45.60 28.08
C PHE A 53 -1.03 -47.10 28.32
N ASP A 54 -1.88 -47.58 29.17
CA ASP A 54 -1.88 -49.02 29.60
C ASP A 54 -2.29 -49.94 28.47
N ALA A 55 -3.27 -49.52 27.63
CA ALA A 55 -3.80 -50.32 26.53
C ALA A 55 -2.85 -50.56 25.35
N ILE A 56 -1.86 -49.72 25.14
CA ILE A 56 -0.97 -49.75 23.95
C ILE A 56 0.52 -49.70 24.30
N GLU A 57 0.90 -49.87 25.55
CA GLU A 57 2.24 -49.80 26.09
C GLU A 57 3.09 -48.55 25.62
N ARG A 58 2.38 -47.48 25.29
CA ARG A 58 2.99 -46.25 24.79
C ARG A 58 3.26 -45.28 25.94
N THR A 59 4.47 -44.72 25.95
CA THR A 59 4.84 -43.67 26.91
C THR A 59 5.15 -42.38 26.17
N THR A 60 4.54 -41.29 26.61
CA THR A 60 4.81 -39.93 26.11
C THR A 60 5.46 -39.10 27.22
N ARG A 61 6.48 -38.32 26.86
CA ARG A 61 7.21 -37.45 27.78
C ARG A 61 7.17 -36.02 27.30
N THR A 62 7.13 -35.06 28.23
CA THR A 62 7.26 -33.65 27.87
C THR A 62 8.72 -33.28 27.61
N ASN A 63 8.92 -32.31 26.73
CA ASN A 63 10.23 -31.73 26.42
C ASN A 63 10.59 -30.66 27.46
N CYS A 64 11.85 -30.23 27.46
CA CYS A 64 12.31 -29.09 28.24
C CYS A 64 11.50 -27.83 27.94
N PRO A 65 10.87 -27.18 28.93
CA PRO A 65 10.03 -25.97 28.69
C PRO A 65 10.84 -24.83 28.06
N GLN A 66 12.09 -24.62 28.46
CA GLN A 66 12.94 -23.55 27.91
C GLN A 66 13.34 -23.82 26.45
N CYS A 67 13.56 -25.09 26.05
CA CYS A 67 13.75 -25.45 24.66
C CYS A 67 12.52 -25.14 23.82
N LEU A 68 11.32 -25.50 24.31
CA LEU A 68 10.06 -25.22 23.61
C LEU A 68 9.79 -23.71 23.49
N GLN A 69 10.10 -22.92 24.52
CA GLN A 69 10.04 -21.45 24.45
C GLN A 69 10.99 -20.90 23.38
N GLY A 70 12.21 -21.41 23.31
CA GLY A 70 13.18 -21.06 22.28
C GLY A 70 12.72 -21.45 20.87
N GLU A 71 12.07 -22.61 20.68
CA GLU A 71 11.51 -23.03 19.40
C GLU A 71 10.36 -22.10 18.97
N ILE A 72 9.46 -21.76 19.88
CA ILE A 72 8.37 -20.81 19.64
C ILE A 72 8.91 -19.42 19.26
N ALA A 73 9.90 -18.91 19.97
CA ALA A 73 10.51 -17.63 19.66
C ALA A 73 11.16 -17.62 18.28
N ARG A 74 11.90 -18.67 17.92
CA ARG A 74 12.51 -18.80 16.57
C ARG A 74 11.47 -18.94 15.47
N LEU A 75 10.36 -19.65 15.72
CA LEU A 75 9.26 -19.77 14.76
C LEU A 75 8.60 -18.42 14.52
N LYS A 76 8.28 -17.67 15.57
CA LYS A 76 7.71 -16.31 15.49
C LYS A 76 8.64 -15.33 14.76
N GLN A 77 9.94 -15.41 15.06
CA GLN A 77 10.94 -14.56 14.39
C GLN A 77 11.01 -14.86 12.87
N ARG A 78 11.11 -16.14 12.49
CA ARG A 78 11.14 -16.54 11.07
C ARG A 78 9.89 -16.07 10.32
N GLU A 79 8.72 -16.16 10.96
CA GLU A 79 7.48 -15.67 10.35
C GLU A 79 7.44 -14.15 10.20
N ALA A 80 7.94 -13.40 11.19
CA ALA A 80 8.07 -11.94 11.10
C ALA A 80 9.03 -11.53 9.96
N GLU A 81 10.17 -12.21 9.83
CA GLU A 81 11.12 -11.98 8.74
C GLU A 81 10.54 -12.32 7.37
N ARG A 82 9.74 -13.41 7.29
CA ARG A 82 9.02 -13.77 6.07
C ARG A 82 8.02 -12.69 5.67
N LYS A 83 7.17 -12.24 6.62
CA LYS A 83 6.19 -11.18 6.37
C LYS A 83 6.86 -9.87 5.95
N ALA A 84 7.96 -9.49 6.61
CA ALA A 84 8.72 -8.30 6.24
C ALA A 84 9.28 -8.39 4.81
N ARG A 85 9.83 -9.54 4.40
CA ARG A 85 10.32 -9.73 3.02
C ARG A 85 9.21 -9.64 1.98
N VAL A 86 8.05 -10.25 2.25
CA VAL A 86 6.88 -10.17 1.36
C VAL A 86 6.42 -8.72 1.21
N GLN A 87 6.35 -7.98 2.30
CA GLN A 87 5.96 -6.55 2.29
C GLN A 87 6.96 -5.70 1.49
N VAL A 88 8.26 -5.89 1.69
CA VAL A 88 9.29 -5.17 0.92
C VAL A 88 9.17 -5.47 -0.58
N GLY A 89 8.94 -6.74 -0.94
CA GLY A 89 8.72 -7.14 -2.33
C GLY A 89 7.49 -6.48 -2.94
N LEU A 90 6.37 -6.47 -2.22
CA LEU A 90 5.13 -5.82 -2.67
C LEU A 90 5.33 -4.31 -2.89
N ILE A 91 5.96 -3.61 -1.93
CA ILE A 91 6.25 -2.18 -2.06
C ILE A 91 7.14 -1.90 -3.28
N ALA A 92 8.17 -2.72 -3.50
CA ALA A 92 9.06 -2.57 -4.66
C ALA A 92 8.31 -2.74 -5.98
N ASP A 93 7.43 -3.74 -6.07
CA ASP A 93 6.59 -4.00 -7.24
C ASP A 93 5.60 -2.86 -7.50
N LEU A 94 4.89 -2.39 -6.47
CA LEU A 94 3.99 -1.24 -6.58
C LEU A 94 4.72 0.02 -7.04
N LYS A 95 5.92 0.30 -6.52
CA LYS A 95 6.76 1.43 -6.95
C LYS A 95 7.19 1.28 -8.41
N TYR A 96 7.59 0.10 -8.82
CA TYR A 96 8.00 -0.16 -10.21
C TYR A 96 6.87 0.14 -11.19
N HIS A 97 5.63 -0.24 -10.87
CA HIS A 97 4.46 -0.02 -11.72
C HIS A 97 3.78 1.35 -11.54
N SER A 98 4.21 2.14 -10.57
CA SER A 98 3.60 3.45 -10.26
C SER A 98 3.77 4.52 -11.33
N GLY A 99 4.68 4.33 -12.30
CA GLY A 99 5.00 5.34 -13.31
C GLY A 99 5.77 6.55 -12.79
N VAL A 100 6.19 6.55 -11.53
CA VAL A 100 7.02 7.63 -10.95
C VAL A 100 8.37 7.67 -11.64
N PRO A 101 8.76 8.82 -12.24
CA PRO A 101 10.06 8.93 -12.91
C PRO A 101 11.22 8.76 -11.94
N LYS A 102 12.34 8.17 -12.39
CA LYS A 102 13.54 7.94 -11.59
C LYS A 102 14.01 9.19 -10.81
N ARG A 103 13.85 10.37 -11.39
CA ARG A 103 14.16 11.65 -10.73
C ARG A 103 13.38 11.87 -9.42
N PHE A 104 12.18 11.33 -9.30
CA PHE A 104 11.27 11.49 -8.17
C PHE A 104 11.05 10.18 -7.38
N GLU A 105 11.84 9.15 -7.66
CA GLU A 105 11.75 7.84 -7.00
C GLU A 105 11.87 7.96 -5.47
N GLN A 106 12.71 8.89 -5.00
CA GLN A 106 12.93 9.18 -3.59
C GLN A 106 12.19 10.43 -3.09
N ALA A 107 11.22 10.94 -3.87
CA ALA A 107 10.46 12.13 -3.46
C ALA A 107 9.68 11.84 -2.18
N SER A 108 9.87 12.70 -1.19
CA SER A 108 9.17 12.64 0.10
C SER A 108 8.84 14.05 0.60
N PHE A 109 8.02 14.14 1.64
CA PHE A 109 7.73 15.42 2.27
C PHE A 109 8.94 15.96 3.03
N GLU A 110 9.82 15.09 3.52
CA GLU A 110 11.02 15.44 4.28
C GLU A 110 12.08 16.10 3.39
N ASN A 111 12.27 15.58 2.17
CA ASN A 111 13.25 16.11 1.23
C ASN A 111 12.70 17.19 0.26
N TYR A 112 11.44 17.62 0.48
CA TYR A 112 10.89 18.78 -0.21
C TYR A 112 11.41 20.07 0.40
N GLU A 113 12.09 20.89 -0.41
CA GLU A 113 12.63 22.19 0.01
C GLU A 113 11.51 23.15 0.38
N GLN A 114 11.39 23.43 1.68
CA GLN A 114 10.32 24.26 2.22
C GLN A 114 10.74 25.71 2.34
N THR A 115 9.88 26.61 1.85
CA THR A 115 9.96 28.06 2.00
C THR A 115 8.63 28.56 2.60
N GLU A 116 8.57 29.83 3.00
CA GLU A 116 7.31 30.43 3.48
C GLU A 116 6.21 30.37 2.39
N ALA A 117 6.57 30.63 1.14
CA ALA A 117 5.64 30.65 0.02
C ALA A 117 4.98 29.28 -0.24
N ASN A 118 5.71 28.18 -0.07
CA ASN A 118 5.23 26.83 -0.40
C ASN A 118 4.79 26.01 0.83
N ALA A 119 5.02 26.51 2.05
CA ALA A 119 4.74 25.79 3.29
C ALA A 119 3.27 25.33 3.41
N LYS A 120 2.33 26.13 2.91
CA LYS A 120 0.89 25.80 2.90
C LYS A 120 0.61 24.62 1.97
N ALA A 121 1.18 24.63 0.76
CA ALA A 121 1.02 23.55 -0.21
C ALA A 121 1.62 22.24 0.29
N LYS A 122 2.84 22.28 0.86
CA LYS A 122 3.47 21.11 1.50
C LYS A 122 2.59 20.52 2.60
N ARG A 123 2.17 21.35 3.56
CA ARG A 123 1.30 20.91 4.68
C ARG A 123 0.02 20.26 4.19
N PHE A 124 -0.59 20.83 3.15
CA PHE A 124 -1.83 20.30 2.61
C PHE A 124 -1.62 18.93 1.94
N CYS A 125 -0.60 18.80 1.09
CA CYS A 125 -0.26 17.52 0.44
C CYS A 125 0.13 16.44 1.46
N GLN A 126 0.88 16.81 2.50
CA GLN A 126 1.25 15.90 3.59
C GLN A 126 0.01 15.47 4.41
N ALA A 127 -0.86 16.41 4.75
CA ALA A 127 -2.12 16.09 5.45
C ALA A 127 -3.05 15.22 4.60
N TYR A 128 -3.07 15.43 3.28
CA TYR A 128 -3.80 14.57 2.35
C TYR A 128 -3.28 13.13 2.39
N ALA A 129 -1.96 12.94 2.28
CA ALA A 129 -1.32 11.63 2.33
C ALA A 129 -1.51 10.93 3.69
N ASN A 130 -1.33 11.65 4.80
CA ASN A 130 -1.51 11.10 6.15
C ASN A 130 -2.96 10.66 6.44
N LYS A 131 -3.94 11.30 5.77
CA LYS A 131 -5.37 10.95 5.87
C LYS A 131 -5.83 10.07 4.72
N TRP A 132 -4.94 9.31 4.11
CA TRP A 132 -5.21 8.55 2.89
C TRP A 132 -6.44 7.64 2.99
N GLN A 133 -6.61 6.89 4.09
CA GLN A 133 -7.77 6.01 4.26
C GLN A 133 -9.10 6.76 4.23
N GLU A 134 -9.14 7.96 4.84
CA GLU A 134 -10.31 8.82 4.80
C GLU A 134 -10.55 9.35 3.37
N ARG A 135 -9.50 9.75 2.65
CA ARG A 135 -9.58 10.22 1.27
C ARG A 135 -10.05 9.12 0.33
N LYS A 136 -9.50 7.93 0.47
CA LYS A 136 -9.89 6.74 -0.27
C LYS A 136 -11.37 6.39 -0.04
N ALA A 137 -11.84 6.45 1.19
CA ALA A 137 -13.24 6.17 1.53
C ALA A 137 -14.24 7.21 0.99
N LYS A 138 -13.79 8.47 0.79
CA LYS A 138 -14.65 9.59 0.33
C LYS A 138 -14.41 9.99 -1.13
N GLY A 139 -13.47 9.38 -1.83
CA GLY A 139 -13.12 9.74 -3.20
C GLY A 139 -12.47 11.14 -3.36
N GLY A 140 -11.90 11.70 -2.30
CA GLY A 140 -11.37 13.06 -2.28
C GLY A 140 -10.17 13.26 -3.22
N GLY A 141 -10.29 14.17 -4.19
CA GLY A 141 -9.23 14.48 -5.15
C GLY A 141 -8.36 15.68 -4.80
N LEU A 142 -7.28 15.90 -5.57
CA LEU A 142 -6.47 17.13 -5.51
C LEU A 142 -6.27 17.73 -6.90
N ILE A 143 -6.20 19.05 -6.95
CA ILE A 143 -5.71 19.78 -8.12
C ILE A 143 -4.49 20.61 -7.71
N LEU A 144 -3.35 20.34 -8.34
CA LEU A 144 -2.10 21.09 -8.17
C LEU A 144 -1.85 21.90 -9.43
N CYS A 145 -2.05 23.21 -9.38
CA CYS A 145 -2.00 24.06 -10.58
C CYS A 145 -1.12 25.29 -10.37
N GLY A 146 -0.62 25.90 -11.45
CA GLY A 146 0.19 27.12 -11.44
C GLY A 146 1.57 26.96 -12.05
N LYS A 147 2.48 27.89 -11.80
CA LYS A 147 3.76 28.08 -12.51
C LYS A 147 4.61 26.80 -12.61
N PRO A 148 5.31 26.57 -13.74
CA PRO A 148 6.23 25.43 -13.88
C PRO A 148 7.43 25.54 -12.93
N GLY A 149 8.02 24.39 -12.54
CA GLY A 149 9.21 24.37 -11.69
C GLY A 149 8.98 24.63 -10.19
N THR A 150 7.74 24.76 -9.74
CA THR A 150 7.37 25.09 -8.36
C THR A 150 7.24 23.88 -7.42
N GLY A 151 7.56 22.67 -7.89
CA GLY A 151 7.58 21.46 -7.06
C GLY A 151 6.27 20.66 -7.02
N LYS A 152 5.28 20.93 -7.90
CA LYS A 152 4.03 20.15 -8.01
C LYS A 152 4.28 18.65 -8.13
N ASN A 153 5.13 18.25 -9.09
CA ASN A 153 5.43 16.84 -9.33
C ASN A 153 6.16 16.18 -8.15
N HIS A 154 7.02 16.91 -7.44
CA HIS A 154 7.67 16.41 -6.24
C HIS A 154 6.62 16.04 -5.18
N LEU A 155 5.72 16.97 -4.85
CA LEU A 155 4.70 16.72 -3.84
C LEU A 155 3.70 15.62 -4.28
N ALA A 156 3.35 15.56 -5.55
CA ALA A 156 2.51 14.47 -6.06
C ALA A 156 3.20 13.10 -5.96
N CYS A 157 4.50 13.01 -6.32
CA CYS A 157 5.29 11.80 -6.15
C CYS A 157 5.50 11.45 -4.68
N ALA A 158 5.67 12.44 -3.78
CA ALA A 158 5.73 12.22 -2.34
C ALA A 158 4.41 11.60 -1.81
N ILE A 159 3.25 12.04 -2.30
CA ILE A 159 1.96 11.42 -1.97
C ILE A 159 1.93 9.97 -2.47
N ILE A 160 2.32 9.70 -3.72
CA ILE A 160 2.35 8.33 -4.30
C ILE A 160 3.24 7.42 -3.44
N ASN A 161 4.49 7.85 -3.18
CA ASN A 161 5.43 7.07 -2.39
C ASN A 161 4.88 6.78 -0.99
N HIS A 162 4.29 7.78 -0.33
CA HIS A 162 3.66 7.62 0.98
C HIS A 162 2.49 6.62 0.95
N VAL A 163 1.61 6.70 -0.06
CA VAL A 163 0.47 5.78 -0.23
C VAL A 163 0.95 4.35 -0.43
N ILE A 164 1.95 4.13 -1.27
CA ILE A 164 2.52 2.81 -1.51
C ILE A 164 3.21 2.27 -0.26
N GLU A 165 4.07 3.05 0.40
CA GLU A 165 4.89 2.60 1.53
C GLU A 165 4.08 2.34 2.80
N GLN A 166 3.11 3.22 3.10
CA GLN A 166 2.36 3.14 4.35
C GLN A 166 1.09 2.29 4.25
N TYR A 167 0.49 2.23 3.07
CA TYR A 167 -0.82 1.59 2.90
C TYR A 167 -0.81 0.41 1.91
N GLN A 168 0.29 0.21 1.16
CA GLN A 168 0.42 -0.80 0.11
C GLN A 168 -0.73 -0.73 -0.92
N ASP A 169 -1.24 0.48 -1.13
CA ASP A 169 -2.24 0.76 -2.13
C ASP A 169 -1.60 1.09 -3.49
N GLU A 170 -2.23 0.62 -4.56
CA GLU A 170 -1.79 0.87 -5.92
C GLU A 170 -1.96 2.35 -6.29
N ALA A 171 -0.90 2.96 -6.81
CA ALA A 171 -0.90 4.34 -7.28
C ALA A 171 -0.23 4.42 -8.66
N LEU A 172 -0.81 5.21 -9.57
CA LEU A 172 -0.31 5.38 -10.93
C LEU A 172 -0.13 6.86 -11.26
N LEU A 173 1.06 7.22 -11.73
CA LEU A 173 1.37 8.52 -12.33
C LEU A 173 1.46 8.38 -13.85
N THR A 174 0.74 9.22 -14.55
CA THR A 174 0.78 9.29 -16.02
C THR A 174 0.56 10.73 -16.49
N THR A 175 0.64 10.96 -17.80
CA THR A 175 0.26 12.28 -18.37
C THR A 175 -1.03 12.16 -19.17
N ALA A 176 -1.75 13.27 -19.28
CA ALA A 176 -2.96 13.34 -20.11
C ALA A 176 -2.72 12.85 -21.54
N LEU A 177 -1.58 13.23 -22.12
CA LEU A 177 -1.20 12.81 -23.47
C LEU A 177 -0.95 11.30 -23.58
N ARG A 178 -0.30 10.67 -22.56
CA ARG A 178 -0.07 9.22 -22.57
C ARG A 178 -1.38 8.46 -22.51
N ILE A 179 -2.31 8.89 -21.68
CA ILE A 179 -3.67 8.32 -21.62
C ILE A 179 -4.31 8.38 -23.01
N ALA A 180 -4.42 9.58 -23.58
CA ALA A 180 -5.07 9.77 -24.88
C ALA A 180 -4.42 8.95 -25.99
N ARG A 181 -3.09 8.87 -26.06
CA ARG A 181 -2.36 8.04 -27.04
C ARG A 181 -2.66 6.56 -26.86
N LYS A 182 -2.65 6.04 -25.63
CA LYS A 182 -2.90 4.63 -25.35
C LYS A 182 -4.34 4.26 -25.69
N VAL A 183 -5.32 5.09 -25.33
CA VAL A 183 -6.73 4.87 -25.71
C VAL A 183 -6.91 4.93 -27.23
N LYS A 184 -6.38 5.95 -27.91
CA LYS A 184 -6.45 6.01 -29.39
C LYS A 184 -5.78 4.83 -30.07
N SER A 185 -4.71 4.26 -29.48
CA SER A 185 -4.04 3.09 -30.05
C SER A 185 -4.94 1.83 -30.02
N SER A 186 -5.86 1.74 -29.08
CA SER A 186 -6.82 0.63 -28.99
C SER A 186 -7.92 0.67 -30.07
N TRP A 187 -8.09 1.79 -30.75
CA TRP A 187 -9.06 1.93 -31.86
C TRP A 187 -8.60 1.27 -33.17
N ASN A 188 -7.34 0.86 -33.22
CA ASN A 188 -6.85 0.13 -34.40
C ASN A 188 -7.43 -1.28 -34.47
N LYS A 189 -7.75 -1.76 -35.70
CA LYS A 189 -8.32 -3.11 -35.91
C LYS A 189 -7.45 -4.26 -35.39
N ASN A 190 -6.13 -4.03 -35.25
CA ASN A 190 -5.15 -5.02 -34.80
C ASN A 190 -4.66 -4.70 -33.37
N ALA A 191 -5.41 -3.91 -32.58
CA ALA A 191 -5.04 -3.63 -31.20
C ALA A 191 -5.15 -4.88 -30.33
N GLU A 192 -4.15 -5.14 -29.51
CA GLU A 192 -4.14 -6.26 -28.56
C GLU A 192 -5.11 -6.05 -27.38
N GLU A 193 -5.35 -4.78 -27.01
CA GLU A 193 -6.24 -4.39 -25.92
C GLU A 193 -7.45 -3.62 -26.47
N SER A 194 -8.63 -3.88 -25.94
CA SER A 194 -9.82 -3.08 -26.23
C SER A 194 -9.74 -1.72 -25.51
N GLU A 195 -10.51 -0.75 -26.01
CA GLU A 195 -10.64 0.57 -25.34
C GLU A 195 -11.01 0.43 -23.86
N GLU A 196 -11.97 -0.43 -23.56
CA GLU A 196 -12.41 -0.71 -22.18
C GLU A 196 -11.26 -1.25 -21.31
N GLN A 197 -10.43 -2.16 -21.83
CA GLN A 197 -9.27 -2.69 -21.12
C GLN A 197 -8.25 -1.59 -20.82
N VAL A 198 -7.97 -0.73 -21.81
CA VAL A 198 -7.07 0.42 -21.65
C VAL A 198 -7.61 1.41 -20.63
N MET A 199 -8.91 1.74 -20.70
CA MET A 199 -9.56 2.64 -19.74
C MET A 199 -9.46 2.08 -18.31
N ARG A 200 -9.70 0.79 -18.12
CA ARG A 200 -9.58 0.11 -16.83
C ARG A 200 -8.20 0.27 -16.20
N THR A 201 -7.11 0.32 -16.99
CA THR A 201 -5.75 0.55 -16.49
C THR A 201 -5.64 1.87 -15.71
N TYR A 202 -6.42 2.88 -16.09
CA TYR A 202 -6.43 4.18 -15.42
C TYR A 202 -7.52 4.31 -14.36
N ILE A 203 -8.57 3.51 -14.46
CA ILE A 203 -9.68 3.51 -13.49
C ILE A 203 -9.38 2.61 -12.30
N ALA A 204 -8.67 1.48 -12.50
CA ALA A 204 -8.42 0.48 -11.46
C ALA A 204 -7.58 0.95 -10.27
N PRO A 205 -6.45 1.68 -10.42
CA PRO A 205 -5.59 2.06 -9.31
C PRO A 205 -6.33 2.81 -8.19
N ASN A 206 -5.90 2.60 -6.93
CA ASN A 206 -6.48 3.31 -5.78
C ASN A 206 -6.25 4.82 -5.89
N LEU A 207 -5.05 5.24 -6.35
CA LEU A 207 -4.71 6.63 -6.63
C LEU A 207 -4.28 6.77 -8.10
N LEU A 208 -4.88 7.72 -8.83
CA LEU A 208 -4.41 8.13 -10.14
C LEU A 208 -3.89 9.57 -10.08
N VAL A 209 -2.69 9.80 -10.59
CA VAL A 209 -2.14 11.14 -10.79
C VAL A 209 -2.00 11.40 -12.28
N ILE A 210 -2.68 12.42 -12.78
CA ILE A 210 -2.63 12.84 -14.20
C ILE A 210 -1.89 14.16 -14.29
N ASP A 211 -0.70 14.13 -14.87
CA ASP A 211 0.13 15.32 -15.09
C ASP A 211 -0.12 15.93 -16.47
N GLU A 212 0.34 17.17 -16.65
CA GLU A 212 0.26 17.95 -17.89
C GLU A 212 -1.16 18.22 -18.38
N ILE A 213 -2.12 18.37 -17.46
CA ILE A 213 -3.47 18.78 -17.83
C ILE A 213 -3.45 20.20 -18.43
N GLY A 214 -4.04 20.35 -19.63
CA GLY A 214 -4.14 21.65 -20.33
C GLY A 214 -2.91 22.04 -21.12
N VAL A 215 -1.87 21.21 -21.21
CA VAL A 215 -0.79 21.41 -22.16
C VAL A 215 -1.31 21.09 -23.56
N GLN A 216 -1.16 22.03 -24.49
CA GLN A 216 -1.68 22.11 -25.86
C GLN A 216 -1.71 20.79 -26.65
N PHE A 217 -2.71 19.97 -26.43
CA PHE A 217 -3.06 18.87 -27.31
C PHE A 217 -4.58 18.79 -27.29
N GLY A 218 -5.19 19.39 -28.28
CA GLY A 218 -6.56 19.68 -28.11
C GLY A 218 -7.46 19.12 -29.19
N SER A 219 -7.45 17.82 -29.44
CA SER A 219 -8.68 17.28 -30.04
C SER A 219 -9.73 17.15 -28.93
N GLU A 220 -10.98 17.51 -29.23
CA GLU A 220 -12.11 17.29 -28.31
C GLU A 220 -12.18 15.83 -27.84
N ALA A 221 -11.78 14.86 -28.68
CA ALA A 221 -11.67 13.46 -28.31
C ALA A 221 -10.73 13.19 -27.13
N GLU A 222 -9.60 13.91 -27.01
CA GLU A 222 -8.66 13.76 -25.88
C GLU A 222 -9.26 14.25 -24.58
N LYS A 223 -10.00 15.35 -24.64
CA LYS A 223 -10.72 15.86 -23.46
C LYS A 223 -11.81 14.90 -23.03
N ILE A 224 -12.57 14.33 -23.98
CA ILE A 224 -13.64 13.36 -23.70
C ILE A 224 -13.07 12.16 -22.96
N ILE A 225 -11.98 11.55 -23.46
CA ILE A 225 -11.29 10.41 -22.82
C ILE A 225 -10.91 10.74 -21.38
N LEU A 226 -10.28 11.90 -21.15
CA LEU A 226 -9.85 12.29 -19.80
C LEU A 226 -11.05 12.51 -18.87
N PHE A 227 -12.10 13.14 -19.36
CA PHE A 227 -13.30 13.40 -18.57
C PHE A 227 -14.05 12.12 -18.23
N GLU A 228 -14.08 11.15 -19.13
CA GLU A 228 -14.67 9.85 -18.89
C GLU A 228 -13.92 9.12 -17.77
N ILE A 229 -12.58 9.03 -17.85
CA ILE A 229 -11.76 8.44 -16.78
C ILE A 229 -11.99 9.15 -15.44
N ILE A 230 -11.98 10.48 -15.40
CA ILE A 230 -12.19 11.23 -14.16
C ILE A 230 -13.59 10.98 -13.61
N ASN A 231 -14.62 10.94 -14.47
CA ASN A 231 -15.99 10.69 -14.07
C ASN A 231 -16.18 9.28 -13.51
N GLU A 232 -15.70 8.24 -14.19
CA GLU A 232 -15.79 6.87 -13.69
C GLU A 232 -15.06 6.68 -12.37
N ARG A 233 -13.89 7.32 -12.21
CA ARG A 233 -13.17 7.31 -10.94
C ARG A 233 -13.93 8.03 -9.83
N TYR A 234 -14.53 9.17 -10.13
CA TYR A 234 -15.39 9.88 -9.18
C TYR A 234 -16.57 9.02 -8.74
N GLU A 235 -17.29 8.39 -9.68
CA GLU A 235 -18.43 7.51 -9.39
C GLU A 235 -17.99 6.27 -8.57
N ALA A 236 -16.79 5.76 -8.84
CA ALA A 236 -16.17 4.67 -8.07
C ALA A 236 -15.52 5.12 -6.75
N MET A 237 -15.66 6.40 -6.36
CA MET A 237 -15.03 7.00 -5.17
C MET A 237 -13.50 6.79 -5.12
N LYS A 238 -12.83 6.87 -6.27
CA LYS A 238 -11.37 6.69 -6.38
C LYS A 238 -10.65 8.03 -6.45
N PRO A 239 -9.79 8.35 -5.48
CA PRO A 239 -9.02 9.59 -5.47
C PRO A 239 -8.21 9.82 -6.73
N THR A 240 -8.28 11.04 -7.26
CA THR A 240 -7.53 11.45 -8.44
C THR A 240 -6.79 12.75 -8.16
N ILE A 241 -5.53 12.87 -8.59
CA ILE A 241 -4.75 14.11 -8.52
C ILE A 241 -4.52 14.62 -9.93
N LEU A 242 -4.87 15.88 -10.18
CA LEU A 242 -4.63 16.56 -11.43
C LEU A 242 -3.48 17.56 -11.26
N ILE A 243 -2.51 17.54 -12.17
CA ILE A 243 -1.40 18.49 -12.19
C ILE A 243 -1.44 19.30 -13.48
N SER A 244 -1.32 20.62 -13.35
CA SER A 244 -1.35 21.55 -14.48
C SER A 244 -0.41 22.71 -14.30
N ASN A 245 0.07 23.26 -15.42
CA ASN A 245 0.80 24.52 -15.44
C ASN A 245 -0.10 25.75 -15.69
N LEU A 246 -1.39 25.52 -15.86
CA LEU A 246 -2.39 26.58 -15.94
C LEU A 246 -2.65 27.20 -14.56
N SER A 247 -3.10 28.43 -14.52
CA SER A 247 -3.68 29.04 -13.33
C SER A 247 -4.99 28.32 -12.92
N GLN A 248 -5.48 28.59 -11.73
CA GLN A 248 -6.76 28.03 -11.28
C GLN A 248 -7.92 28.38 -12.20
N GLN A 249 -7.95 29.64 -12.69
CA GLN A 249 -9.01 30.13 -13.58
C GLN A 249 -8.92 29.47 -14.96
N GLU A 250 -7.73 29.42 -15.56
CA GLU A 250 -7.52 28.78 -16.86
C GLU A 250 -7.81 27.28 -16.82
N LEU A 251 -7.40 26.62 -15.74
CA LEU A 251 -7.66 25.19 -15.57
C LEU A 251 -9.16 24.92 -15.39
N GLY A 252 -9.86 25.74 -14.61
CA GLY A 252 -11.32 25.67 -14.46
C GLY A 252 -12.04 25.84 -15.80
N ALA A 253 -11.61 26.78 -16.63
CA ALA A 253 -12.13 26.96 -17.98
C ALA A 253 -11.83 25.76 -18.90
N TYR A 254 -10.68 25.11 -18.74
CA TYR A 254 -10.26 23.95 -19.54
C TYR A 254 -11.01 22.67 -19.19
N VAL A 255 -11.06 22.29 -17.90
CA VAL A 255 -11.70 21.04 -17.44
C VAL A 255 -13.20 21.20 -17.17
N GLY A 256 -13.68 22.43 -17.05
CA GLY A 256 -15.06 22.75 -16.69
C GLY A 256 -15.31 22.75 -15.18
N GLU A 257 -16.24 23.61 -14.75
CA GLU A 257 -16.58 23.78 -13.32
C GLU A 257 -17.04 22.48 -12.66
N ARG A 258 -17.77 21.64 -13.39
CA ARG A 258 -18.26 20.35 -12.90
C ARG A 258 -17.15 19.42 -12.45
N ILE A 259 -16.02 19.36 -13.18
CA ILE A 259 -14.87 18.53 -12.79
C ILE A 259 -14.17 19.14 -11.58
N VAL A 260 -13.98 20.47 -11.56
CA VAL A 260 -13.40 21.17 -10.42
C VAL A 260 -14.19 20.93 -9.14
N ASP A 261 -15.52 20.99 -9.23
CA ASP A 261 -16.43 20.76 -8.11
C ASP A 261 -16.30 19.33 -7.57
N ARG A 262 -16.39 18.32 -8.44
CA ARG A 262 -16.17 16.91 -8.09
C ARG A 262 -14.81 16.66 -7.44
N MET A 263 -13.75 17.29 -7.96
CA MET A 263 -12.40 17.15 -7.39
C MET A 263 -12.25 17.78 -5.99
N ARG A 264 -13.14 18.71 -5.61
CA ARG A 264 -13.19 19.33 -4.27
C ARG A 264 -14.03 18.55 -3.28
N GLU A 265 -14.92 17.71 -3.75
CA GLU A 265 -15.77 16.86 -2.92
C GLU A 265 -14.94 15.85 -2.11
N GLY A 266 -15.50 15.23 -1.08
CA GLY A 266 -14.80 14.22 -0.26
C GLY A 266 -13.58 14.76 0.50
N GLY A 267 -13.45 16.08 0.66
CA GLY A 267 -12.31 16.73 1.30
C GLY A 267 -11.15 17.00 0.34
N GLY A 268 -11.43 17.01 -0.96
CA GLY A 268 -10.48 17.43 -1.99
C GLY A 268 -10.19 18.93 -1.96
N ALA A 269 -9.21 19.36 -2.74
CA ALA A 269 -8.83 20.77 -2.84
C ALA A 269 -8.13 21.11 -4.16
N MET A 270 -8.16 22.42 -4.47
CA MET A 270 -7.31 23.01 -5.50
C MET A 270 -6.26 23.90 -4.85
N ILE A 271 -5.00 23.64 -5.14
CA ILE A 271 -3.84 24.31 -4.55
C ILE A 271 -3.08 25.05 -5.66
N ALA A 272 -2.92 26.36 -5.48
CA ALA A 272 -2.13 27.20 -6.37
C ALA A 272 -0.63 27.12 -6.04
N PHE A 273 0.19 27.03 -7.07
CA PHE A 273 1.65 27.02 -7.04
C PHE A 273 2.14 28.25 -7.82
N ASP A 274 2.14 29.40 -7.19
CA ASP A 274 2.36 30.71 -7.81
C ASP A 274 3.71 31.36 -7.46
N TRP A 275 4.53 30.71 -6.63
CA TRP A 275 5.90 31.15 -6.29
C TRP A 275 6.90 30.92 -7.41
N GLU A 276 8.12 31.35 -7.21
CA GLU A 276 9.19 31.22 -8.20
C GLU A 276 9.67 29.78 -8.39
N SER A 277 10.18 29.51 -9.61
CA SER A 277 10.68 28.19 -9.98
C SER A 277 11.97 27.83 -9.23
N TYR A 278 12.09 26.61 -8.76
CA TYR A 278 13.33 26.01 -8.25
C TYR A 278 14.32 25.61 -9.34
N ARG A 279 13.90 25.66 -10.60
CA ARG A 279 14.80 25.38 -11.75
C ARG A 279 15.61 26.63 -12.04
N ARG A 280 16.82 26.66 -11.57
CA ARG A 280 17.84 27.63 -11.96
C ARG A 280 18.63 27.13 -13.16
#